data_6201f782bcef78934f7cd49888d4ec82
#
_entry.id   6201f782bcef78934f7cd49888d4ec82
#
_cell.length_a   1.000
_cell.length_b   1.000
_cell.length_c   1.000
_cell.angle_alpha   90.00
_cell.angle_beta   90.00
_cell.angle_gamma   90.00
#
_symmetry.space_group_name_H-M   'P 1'
#
loop_
_entity.id
_entity.type
_entity.pdbx_description
1 polymer ?
#
loop_
_entity_poly.entity_id
_entity_poly.type
_entity_poly.pdbx_seq_one_letter_code
_entity_poly.pdbx_strand_id
1 'polypeptide(L)'
;MTTNKRTPRLLRYLSGALALILVQTAAAAEDATADAPKWSNQGLLYILAPTLSGTQGVGDLELDVDIGSSDVFDAIDSGFLGMYRGEGERWGVLLDVVYMDLKGSTEDTFEAFSGDMDLEQTVAIASVTWRVNDSLQLTGGALYSDIAATLSLSGPNNDRQLTVGDDWVDPVVGVLFETPISSAWEFTGAAQVGGFGVGSDLVVVLSGALSYRFNHWSSLSLGYRYLDFDYDDGSGSDRFKFDLKEHGPSIGFRFDF
;
A
#
# COMPACT_ATOMS: atom_id res chain seq x y z
N MET A 1 -21.16 4.20 -26.87
CA MET A 1 -20.68 3.02 -26.14
C MET A 1 -20.39 3.44 -24.72
N THR A 2 -21.09 2.92 -23.75
CA THR A 2 -21.09 3.35 -22.35
C THR A 2 -19.77 2.91 -21.69
N THR A 3 -18.96 3.88 -21.31
CA THR A 3 -17.76 3.67 -20.48
C THR A 3 -18.18 3.12 -19.13
N ASN A 4 -17.94 1.83 -18.92
CA ASN A 4 -18.13 1.20 -17.62
C ASN A 4 -16.90 1.52 -16.77
N LYS A 5 -16.90 2.65 -16.06
CA LYS A 5 -15.92 2.94 -15.01
C LYS A 5 -16.11 1.88 -13.94
N ARG A 6 -15.25 0.88 -13.92
CA ARG A 6 -15.15 -0.05 -12.79
C ARG A 6 -14.62 0.74 -11.62
N THR A 7 -15.49 1.27 -10.78
CA THR A 7 -15.09 1.74 -9.45
C THR A 7 -14.57 0.51 -8.70
N PRO A 8 -13.37 0.53 -8.13
CA PRO A 8 -12.83 -0.62 -7.39
C PRO A 8 -13.88 -1.07 -6.39
N ARG A 9 -14.26 -2.33 -6.47
CA ARG A 9 -15.37 -2.90 -5.67
C ARG A 9 -15.14 -2.72 -4.17
N LEU A 10 -13.90 -2.71 -3.75
CA LEU A 10 -13.51 -2.55 -2.34
C LEU A 10 -13.65 -1.13 -1.81
N LEU A 11 -13.46 -0.09 -2.61
CA LEU A 11 -13.66 1.30 -2.14
C LEU A 11 -15.10 1.55 -1.68
N ARG A 12 -16.08 0.86 -2.26
CA ARG A 12 -17.49 0.92 -1.82
C ARG A 12 -17.72 0.27 -0.44
N TYR A 13 -16.87 -0.70 -0.05
CA TYR A 13 -16.99 -1.39 1.24
C TYR A 13 -16.07 -0.78 2.29
N LEU A 14 -14.90 -0.24 1.90
CA LEU A 14 -13.99 0.45 2.81
C LEU A 14 -14.55 1.79 3.32
N SER A 15 -15.29 2.52 2.49
CA SER A 15 -15.97 3.77 2.93
C SER A 15 -17.01 3.53 4.02
N GLY A 16 -17.62 2.34 4.07
CA GLY A 16 -18.58 1.95 5.12
C GLY A 16 -17.92 1.37 6.37
N ALA A 17 -16.81 0.64 6.21
CA ALA A 17 -16.13 -0.04 7.31
C ALA A 17 -15.24 0.90 8.12
N LEU A 18 -14.55 1.84 7.47
CA LEU A 18 -13.71 2.84 8.15
C LEU A 18 -14.55 3.81 8.99
N ALA A 19 -15.75 4.18 8.52
CA ALA A 19 -16.68 5.02 9.27
C ALA A 19 -17.28 4.30 10.49
N LEU A 20 -17.43 2.96 10.45
CA LEU A 20 -17.98 2.18 11.56
C LEU A 20 -16.98 1.97 12.69
N ILE A 21 -15.67 1.90 12.40
CA ILE A 21 -14.63 1.71 13.42
C ILE A 21 -14.41 2.98 14.21
N LEU A 22 -14.55 4.16 13.61
CA LEU A 22 -14.39 5.46 14.30
C LEU A 22 -15.58 5.83 15.21
N VAL A 23 -16.78 5.29 14.98
CA VAL A 23 -17.98 5.63 15.77
C VAL A 23 -18.14 4.77 17.02
N GLN A 24 -17.56 3.56 17.06
CA GLN A 24 -17.72 2.67 18.23
C GLN A 24 -16.72 2.93 19.37
N THR A 25 -15.63 3.66 19.13
CA THR A 25 -14.66 3.99 20.19
C THR A 25 -15.10 5.14 21.12
N ALA A 26 -16.04 5.97 20.71
CA ALA A 26 -16.51 7.09 21.51
C ALA A 26 -17.61 6.72 22.53
N ALA A 27 -18.29 5.58 22.38
CA ALA A 27 -19.40 5.18 23.23
C ALA A 27 -19.04 4.18 24.36
N ALA A 28 -17.81 3.66 24.38
CA ALA A 28 -17.36 2.66 25.35
C ALA A 28 -16.53 3.23 26.51
N ALA A 29 -16.44 4.55 26.66
CA ALA A 29 -15.53 5.20 27.62
C ALA A 29 -16.10 5.46 29.03
N GLU A 30 -17.31 5.04 29.35
CA GLU A 30 -17.93 5.46 30.61
C GLU A 30 -18.09 4.39 31.72
N ASP A 31 -17.66 3.13 31.52
CA ASP A 31 -17.75 2.12 32.59
C ASP A 31 -16.64 1.01 32.54
N ALA A 32 -15.41 1.39 32.31
CA ALA A 32 -14.28 0.46 32.43
C ALA A 32 -13.67 0.55 33.83
N THR A 33 -13.97 -0.46 34.66
CA THR A 33 -13.26 -0.73 35.93
C THR A 33 -11.75 -0.82 35.70
N ALA A 34 -10.95 -0.41 36.68
CA ALA A 34 -9.52 -0.12 36.65
C ALA A 34 -8.54 -1.28 36.22
N ASP A 35 -9.03 -2.34 35.59
CA ASP A 35 -8.25 -3.54 35.21
C ASP A 35 -8.44 -3.97 33.72
N ALA A 36 -9.02 -3.12 32.87
CA ALA A 36 -9.06 -3.43 31.45
C ALA A 36 -7.65 -3.28 30.85
N PRO A 37 -7.17 -4.25 30.04
CA PRO A 37 -5.87 -4.14 29.39
C PRO A 37 -5.84 -2.84 28.57
N LYS A 38 -4.85 -1.98 28.84
CA LYS A 38 -4.73 -0.69 28.17
C LYS A 38 -4.43 -0.94 26.68
N TRP A 39 -5.42 -0.68 25.85
CA TRP A 39 -5.25 -0.67 24.41
C TRP A 39 -4.71 0.68 23.96
N SER A 40 -3.61 0.70 23.23
CA SER A 40 -3.03 1.92 22.62
C SER A 40 -3.36 1.96 21.14
N ASN A 41 -3.63 3.15 20.63
CA ASN A 41 -3.94 3.37 19.23
C ASN A 41 -2.94 4.34 18.62
N GLN A 42 -2.52 4.05 17.39
CA GLN A 42 -1.58 4.86 16.65
C GLN A 42 -2.02 4.97 15.20
N GLY A 43 -2.05 6.18 14.67
CA GLY A 43 -2.27 6.48 13.26
C GLY A 43 -1.03 7.10 12.64
N LEU A 44 -0.75 6.79 11.39
CA LEU A 44 0.30 7.39 10.58
C LEU A 44 -0.29 7.77 9.23
N LEU A 45 -0.16 9.04 8.86
CA LEU A 45 -0.35 9.51 7.49
C LEU A 45 1.02 9.80 6.89
N TYR A 46 1.27 9.31 5.70
CA TYR A 46 2.59 9.45 5.10
C TYR A 46 2.54 9.70 3.59
N ILE A 47 3.64 10.20 3.07
CA ILE A 47 3.91 10.34 1.64
C ILE A 47 5.09 9.44 1.34
N LEU A 48 5.05 8.74 0.21
CA LEU A 48 6.11 7.91 -0.33
C LEU A 48 6.54 8.50 -1.67
N ALA A 49 7.85 8.51 -1.92
CA ALA A 49 8.45 8.88 -3.21
C ALA A 49 9.04 7.62 -3.86
N PRO A 50 8.21 6.75 -4.47
CA PRO A 50 8.68 5.48 -4.96
C PRO A 50 9.42 5.62 -6.28
N THR A 51 10.41 4.77 -6.50
CA THR A 51 10.94 4.37 -7.80
C THR A 51 10.28 3.04 -8.14
N LEU A 52 9.84 2.89 -9.38
CA LEU A 52 9.21 1.68 -9.91
C LEU A 52 10.16 1.02 -10.91
N SER A 53 10.43 -0.27 -10.75
CA SER A 53 11.27 -1.02 -11.67
C SER A 53 10.85 -2.47 -11.77
N GLY A 54 10.91 -3.05 -12.99
CA GLY A 54 10.55 -4.44 -13.23
C GLY A 54 9.86 -4.65 -14.56
N THR A 55 8.90 -5.57 -14.63
CA THR A 55 8.19 -5.93 -15.85
C THR A 55 6.69 -6.00 -15.61
N GLN A 56 5.92 -5.37 -16.46
CA GLN A 56 4.47 -5.55 -16.56
C GLN A 56 4.12 -6.26 -17.86
N GLY A 57 3.10 -7.12 -17.82
CA GLY A 57 2.70 -7.89 -19.01
C GLY A 57 1.19 -8.08 -19.13
N VAL A 58 0.71 -8.10 -20.37
CA VAL A 58 -0.66 -8.46 -20.74
C VAL A 58 -0.63 -9.36 -21.97
N GLY A 59 -1.14 -10.57 -21.85
CA GLY A 59 -1.01 -11.57 -22.89
C GLY A 59 0.45 -11.90 -23.17
N ASP A 60 0.85 -11.80 -24.43
CA ASP A 60 2.23 -12.03 -24.89
C ASP A 60 3.08 -10.74 -24.88
N LEU A 61 2.48 -9.59 -24.53
CA LEU A 61 3.19 -8.32 -24.45
C LEU A 61 3.76 -8.11 -23.05
N GLU A 62 5.08 -7.95 -22.94
CA GLU A 62 5.76 -7.54 -21.71
C GLU A 62 6.47 -6.21 -21.95
N LEU A 63 6.41 -5.33 -20.95
CA LEU A 63 7.02 -4.00 -20.95
C LEU A 63 7.92 -3.87 -19.73
N ASP A 64 9.15 -3.43 -19.97
CA ASP A 64 10.04 -3.06 -18.89
C ASP A 64 9.61 -1.70 -18.31
N VAL A 65 9.53 -1.64 -16.99
CA VAL A 65 9.19 -0.44 -16.23
C VAL A 65 10.45 0.03 -15.50
N ASP A 66 10.83 1.29 -15.71
CA ASP A 66 11.91 1.95 -14.98
C ASP A 66 11.55 3.43 -14.83
N ILE A 67 10.84 3.77 -13.75
CA ILE A 67 10.29 5.09 -13.50
C ILE A 67 10.90 5.63 -12.21
N GLY A 68 11.62 6.75 -12.33
CA GLY A 68 12.23 7.44 -11.19
C GLY A 68 11.20 8.09 -10.27
N SER A 69 11.60 8.35 -9.02
CA SER A 69 10.71 8.96 -8.03
C SER A 69 10.22 10.36 -8.42
N SER A 70 11.00 11.15 -9.16
CA SER A 70 10.57 12.45 -9.69
C SER A 70 9.40 12.29 -10.67
N ASP A 71 9.51 11.33 -11.59
CA ASP A 71 8.50 11.10 -12.63
C ASP A 71 7.21 10.53 -12.03
N VAL A 72 7.33 9.67 -11.01
CA VAL A 72 6.17 9.19 -10.23
C VAL A 72 5.47 10.37 -9.54
N PHE A 73 6.23 11.29 -8.91
CA PHE A 73 5.65 12.47 -8.26
C PHE A 73 4.91 13.38 -9.23
N ASP A 74 5.48 13.61 -10.41
CA ASP A 74 4.87 14.44 -11.45
C ASP A 74 3.61 13.77 -12.04
N ALA A 75 3.54 12.44 -12.00
CA ALA A 75 2.42 11.65 -12.49
C ALA A 75 1.26 11.49 -11.47
N ILE A 76 1.49 11.77 -10.16
CA ILE A 76 0.44 11.60 -9.15
C ILE A 76 -0.73 12.57 -9.41
N ASP A 77 -1.90 12.01 -9.73
CA ASP A 77 -3.16 12.75 -9.80
C ASP A 77 -3.85 12.77 -8.44
N SER A 78 -3.89 11.62 -7.76
CA SER A 78 -4.39 11.50 -6.41
C SER A 78 -3.75 10.34 -5.66
N GLY A 79 -3.73 10.41 -4.31
CA GLY A 79 -3.18 9.36 -3.49
C GLY A 79 -3.54 9.49 -2.02
N PHE A 80 -3.55 8.36 -1.34
CA PHE A 80 -3.72 8.26 0.11
C PHE A 80 -2.85 7.15 0.66
N LEU A 81 -2.00 7.49 1.63
CA LEU A 81 -1.16 6.53 2.33
C LEU A 81 -1.37 6.68 3.83
N GLY A 82 -1.82 5.60 4.46
CA GLY A 82 -2.11 5.65 5.89
C GLY A 82 -1.98 4.29 6.56
N MET A 83 -1.54 4.33 7.82
CA MET A 83 -1.40 3.15 8.65
C MET A 83 -2.14 3.37 9.97
N TYR A 84 -2.76 2.32 10.46
CA TYR A 84 -3.30 2.21 11.81
C TYR A 84 -2.68 1.03 12.53
N ARG A 85 -2.32 1.23 13.78
CA ARG A 85 -1.82 0.20 14.67
C ARG A 85 -2.56 0.30 16.00
N GLY A 86 -3.16 -0.81 16.40
CA GLY A 86 -3.78 -0.96 17.70
C GLY A 86 -3.06 -2.03 18.50
N GLU A 87 -2.72 -1.79 19.76
CA GLU A 87 -1.94 -2.70 20.58
C GLU A 87 -2.52 -2.90 21.99
N GLY A 88 -2.67 -4.18 22.35
CA GLY A 88 -2.87 -4.61 23.73
C GLY A 88 -1.58 -5.13 24.36
N GLU A 89 -1.69 -5.89 25.45
CA GLU A 89 -0.52 -6.43 26.13
C GLU A 89 0.31 -7.38 25.27
N ARG A 90 -0.32 -8.31 24.56
CA ARG A 90 0.35 -9.35 23.74
C ARG A 90 -0.08 -9.35 22.29
N TRP A 91 -1.27 -8.91 22.00
CA TRP A 91 -1.87 -8.92 20.65
C TRP A 91 -2.12 -7.51 20.19
N GLY A 92 -2.01 -7.33 18.91
CA GLY A 92 -2.36 -6.09 18.24
C GLY A 92 -2.88 -6.34 16.84
N VAL A 93 -3.21 -5.25 16.17
CA VAL A 93 -3.60 -5.21 14.76
C VAL A 93 -2.81 -4.12 14.03
N LEU A 94 -2.45 -4.39 12.79
CA LEU A 94 -1.80 -3.46 11.89
C LEU A 94 -2.60 -3.40 10.60
N LEU A 95 -2.98 -2.21 10.18
CA LEU A 95 -3.60 -1.92 8.89
C LEU A 95 -2.73 -0.90 8.17
N ASP A 96 -2.37 -1.15 6.94
CA ASP A 96 -1.61 -0.22 6.08
C ASP A 96 -2.29 -0.16 4.73
N VAL A 97 -2.56 1.04 4.23
CA VAL A 97 -3.23 1.26 2.94
C VAL A 97 -2.43 2.26 2.13
N VAL A 98 -2.12 1.86 0.91
CA VAL A 98 -1.53 2.68 -0.13
C VAL A 98 -2.51 2.71 -1.28
N TYR A 99 -2.97 3.89 -1.64
CA TYR A 99 -3.73 4.16 -2.85
C TYR A 99 -2.99 5.21 -3.67
N MET A 100 -2.76 4.94 -4.95
CA MET A 100 -2.14 5.87 -5.89
C MET A 100 -2.89 5.81 -7.22
N ASP A 101 -3.14 6.98 -7.78
CA ASP A 101 -3.63 7.20 -9.14
C ASP A 101 -2.57 8.02 -9.88
N LEU A 102 -1.92 7.39 -10.86
CA LEU A 102 -0.83 7.97 -11.63
C LEU A 102 -1.28 8.18 -13.07
N LYS A 103 -1.04 9.38 -13.60
CA LYS A 103 -1.33 9.76 -14.99
C LYS A 103 -0.05 10.13 -15.70
N GLY A 104 0.21 9.48 -16.82
CA GLY A 104 1.35 9.76 -17.69
C GLY A 104 0.95 9.92 -19.14
N SER A 105 1.76 10.64 -19.91
CA SER A 105 1.63 10.71 -21.37
C SER A 105 2.66 9.83 -22.04
N THR A 106 2.28 9.18 -23.14
CA THR A 106 3.18 8.27 -23.89
C THR A 106 3.85 9.00 -25.07
N GLU A 107 3.91 10.33 -25.07
CA GLU A 107 4.48 11.10 -26.19
C GLU A 107 5.92 10.72 -26.54
N ASP A 108 6.69 10.25 -25.55
CA ASP A 108 8.09 9.85 -25.74
C ASP A 108 8.29 8.35 -26.03
N THR A 109 7.25 7.52 -25.91
CA THR A 109 7.39 6.05 -25.99
C THR A 109 7.06 5.49 -27.38
N PHE A 110 6.19 6.17 -28.15
CA PHE A 110 5.80 5.72 -29.50
C PHE A 110 5.78 6.88 -30.48
N GLU A 111 6.76 6.99 -31.36
CA GLU A 111 6.89 8.03 -32.41
C GLU A 111 5.67 8.19 -33.34
N ALA A 112 4.69 7.28 -33.31
CA ALA A 112 3.53 7.26 -34.20
C ALA A 112 2.17 7.45 -33.53
N PHE A 113 2.07 7.44 -32.20
CA PHE A 113 0.81 7.54 -31.46
C PHE A 113 1.00 8.39 -30.20
N SER A 114 0.13 9.38 -30.02
CA SER A 114 -0.02 10.04 -28.72
C SER A 114 -1.05 9.27 -27.90
N GLY A 115 -0.74 9.00 -26.63
CA GLY A 115 -1.65 8.31 -25.74
C GLY A 115 -1.45 8.74 -24.30
N ASP A 116 -2.49 8.57 -23.51
CA ASP A 116 -2.45 8.77 -22.06
C ASP A 116 -2.46 7.40 -21.39
N MET A 117 -1.66 7.25 -20.33
CA MET A 117 -1.61 6.06 -19.49
C MET A 117 -2.04 6.44 -18.09
N ASP A 118 -3.08 5.78 -17.58
CA ASP A 118 -3.53 5.90 -16.21
C ASP A 118 -3.22 4.58 -15.47
N LEU A 119 -2.56 4.66 -14.32
CA LEU A 119 -2.28 3.52 -13.43
C LEU A 119 -2.95 3.77 -12.08
N GLU A 120 -3.97 2.97 -11.77
CA GLU A 120 -4.60 2.95 -10.46
C GLU A 120 -4.05 1.76 -9.66
N GLN A 121 -3.54 2.02 -8.46
CA GLN A 121 -3.01 0.99 -7.56
C GLN A 121 -3.61 1.13 -6.17
N THR A 122 -4.10 0.02 -5.62
CA THR A 122 -4.46 -0.12 -4.22
C THR A 122 -3.71 -1.30 -3.62
N VAL A 123 -2.93 -1.05 -2.57
CA VAL A 123 -2.32 -2.10 -1.75
C VAL A 123 -2.78 -1.92 -0.31
N ALA A 124 -3.39 -2.95 0.28
CA ALA A 124 -3.83 -2.92 1.66
C ALA A 124 -3.31 -4.14 2.42
N ILE A 125 -2.63 -3.91 3.53
CA ILE A 125 -2.13 -4.96 4.43
C ILE A 125 -2.97 -4.94 5.71
N ALA A 126 -3.50 -6.09 6.11
CA ALA A 126 -4.16 -6.29 7.38
C ALA A 126 -3.49 -7.45 8.11
N SER A 127 -2.92 -7.18 9.29
CA SER A 127 -2.18 -8.17 10.07
C SER A 127 -2.58 -8.16 11.54
N VAL A 128 -2.57 -9.32 12.15
CA VAL A 128 -2.52 -9.49 13.60
C VAL A 128 -1.06 -9.50 14.02
N THR A 129 -0.75 -8.83 15.11
CA THR A 129 0.60 -8.82 15.69
C THR A 129 0.62 -9.55 17.02
N TRP A 130 1.73 -10.24 17.32
CA TRP A 130 1.96 -10.90 18.58
C TRP A 130 3.31 -10.49 19.16
N ARG A 131 3.28 -9.87 20.34
CA ARG A 131 4.46 -9.36 21.03
C ARG A 131 5.29 -10.52 21.64
N VAL A 132 6.51 -10.66 21.12
CA VAL A 132 7.51 -11.61 21.62
C VAL A 132 8.26 -11.03 22.82
N ASN A 133 8.66 -9.75 22.69
CA ASN A 133 9.30 -8.95 23.74
C ASN A 133 9.02 -7.46 23.46
N ASP A 134 9.64 -6.57 24.24
CA ASP A 134 9.38 -5.13 24.16
C ASP A 134 9.78 -4.50 22.83
N SER A 135 10.64 -5.15 22.05
CA SER A 135 11.11 -4.61 20.76
C SER A 135 10.70 -5.44 19.55
N LEU A 136 10.18 -6.66 19.71
CA LEU A 136 9.91 -7.58 18.61
C LEU A 136 8.49 -8.12 18.67
N GLN A 137 7.80 -8.04 17.54
CA GLN A 137 6.50 -8.65 17.33
C GLN A 137 6.56 -9.53 16.08
N LEU A 138 5.84 -10.64 16.09
CA LEU A 138 5.51 -11.43 14.91
C LEU A 138 4.24 -10.87 14.28
N THR A 139 4.14 -10.93 12.96
CA THR A 139 2.95 -10.50 12.22
C THR A 139 2.45 -11.63 11.33
N GLY A 140 1.15 -11.71 11.16
CA GLY A 140 0.51 -12.61 10.20
C GLY A 140 -0.82 -12.05 9.75
N GLY A 141 -1.10 -12.13 8.45
CA GLY A 141 -2.28 -11.51 7.89
C GLY A 141 -2.44 -11.71 6.39
N ALA A 142 -3.03 -10.73 5.74
CA ALA A 142 -3.26 -10.71 4.31
C ALA A 142 -2.86 -9.36 3.69
N LEU A 143 -2.34 -9.43 2.49
CA LEU A 143 -2.10 -8.29 1.61
C LEU A 143 -3.08 -8.40 0.44
N TYR A 144 -3.85 -7.35 0.21
CA TYR A 144 -4.73 -7.18 -0.93
C TYR A 144 -4.08 -6.23 -1.92
N SER A 145 -4.08 -6.60 -3.18
CA SER A 145 -3.63 -5.78 -4.30
C SER A 145 -4.76 -5.64 -5.32
N ASP A 146 -4.94 -4.44 -5.84
CA ASP A 146 -5.82 -4.11 -6.96
C ASP A 146 -5.07 -3.15 -7.87
N ILE A 147 -4.71 -3.62 -9.05
CA ILE A 147 -3.89 -2.91 -10.02
C ILE A 147 -4.67 -2.81 -11.32
N ALA A 148 -4.83 -1.60 -11.81
CA ALA A 148 -5.48 -1.35 -13.10
C ALA A 148 -4.68 -0.34 -13.91
N ALA A 149 -4.34 -0.70 -15.15
CA ALA A 149 -3.71 0.18 -16.11
C ALA A 149 -4.67 0.45 -17.27
N THR A 150 -4.84 1.71 -17.62
CA THR A 150 -5.65 2.15 -18.75
C THR A 150 -4.78 2.90 -19.75
N LEU A 151 -4.71 2.38 -20.97
CA LEU A 151 -4.05 3.01 -22.09
C LEU A 151 -5.10 3.62 -23.00
N SER A 152 -5.06 4.93 -23.19
CA SER A 152 -5.91 5.70 -24.10
C SER A 152 -5.10 6.14 -25.30
N LEU A 153 -5.41 5.60 -26.47
CA LEU A 153 -4.75 5.92 -27.74
C LEU A 153 -5.66 6.81 -28.57
N SER A 154 -5.17 7.99 -28.94
CA SER A 154 -5.87 8.91 -29.85
C SER A 154 -5.30 8.81 -31.25
N GLY A 155 -6.14 8.52 -32.23
CA GLY A 155 -5.78 8.39 -33.63
C GLY A 155 -6.68 9.22 -34.56
N PRO A 156 -6.26 9.51 -35.80
CA PRO A 156 -6.98 10.39 -36.72
C PRO A 156 -8.42 9.98 -37.05
N ASN A 157 -8.77 8.70 -36.84
CA ASN A 157 -10.06 8.16 -37.21
C ASN A 157 -10.78 7.35 -36.09
N ASN A 158 -10.07 6.97 -35.02
CA ASN A 158 -10.65 6.19 -33.91
C ASN A 158 -9.81 6.37 -32.64
N ASP A 159 -10.49 6.71 -31.56
CA ASP A 159 -9.94 6.62 -30.21
C ASP A 159 -10.11 5.18 -29.70
N ARG A 160 -9.07 4.62 -29.10
CA ARG A 160 -9.09 3.30 -28.49
C ARG A 160 -8.67 3.40 -27.03
N GLN A 161 -9.40 2.75 -26.18
CA GLN A 161 -9.07 2.60 -24.77
C GLN A 161 -8.93 1.10 -24.45
N LEU A 162 -7.82 0.75 -23.85
CA LEU A 162 -7.54 -0.58 -23.34
C LEU A 162 -7.33 -0.48 -21.84
N THR A 163 -8.16 -1.16 -21.05
CA THR A 163 -7.99 -1.28 -19.61
C THR A 163 -7.66 -2.72 -19.29
N VAL A 164 -6.56 -2.91 -18.57
CA VAL A 164 -6.07 -4.19 -18.09
C VAL A 164 -5.81 -4.09 -16.60
N GLY A 165 -5.94 -5.18 -15.87
CA GLY A 165 -5.68 -5.19 -14.43
C GLY A 165 -6.25 -6.42 -13.79
N ASP A 166 -5.81 -6.67 -12.55
CA ASP A 166 -6.26 -7.78 -11.74
C ASP A 166 -6.29 -7.40 -10.26
N ASP A 167 -7.05 -8.16 -9.47
CA ASP A 167 -7.10 -8.04 -8.02
C ASP A 167 -6.88 -9.38 -7.34
N TRP A 168 -6.01 -9.42 -6.32
CA TRP A 168 -5.66 -10.65 -5.61
C TRP A 168 -5.38 -10.43 -4.13
N VAL A 169 -5.29 -11.54 -3.39
CA VAL A 169 -4.97 -11.55 -1.96
C VAL A 169 -3.84 -12.54 -1.69
N ASP A 170 -2.83 -12.06 -0.99
CA ASP A 170 -1.69 -12.84 -0.53
C ASP A 170 -1.71 -13.05 0.98
N PRO A 171 -1.53 -14.26 1.48
CA PRO A 171 -1.17 -14.45 2.89
C PRO A 171 0.23 -13.88 3.13
N VAL A 172 0.40 -13.17 4.26
CA VAL A 172 1.68 -12.57 4.64
C VAL A 172 2.04 -12.93 6.08
N VAL A 173 3.33 -13.16 6.32
CA VAL A 173 3.90 -13.35 7.66
C VAL A 173 5.17 -12.52 7.80
N GLY A 174 5.51 -12.12 9.02
CA GLY A 174 6.71 -11.30 9.18
C GLY A 174 7.00 -10.90 10.61
N VAL A 175 7.80 -9.85 10.73
CA VAL A 175 8.25 -9.29 12.00
C VAL A 175 8.09 -7.76 11.97
N LEU A 176 7.80 -7.21 13.13
CA LEU A 176 7.84 -5.79 13.42
C LEU A 176 8.85 -5.58 14.55
N PHE A 177 9.76 -4.65 14.35
CA PHE A 177 10.77 -4.27 15.31
C PHE A 177 10.61 -2.81 15.67
N GLU A 178 10.65 -2.51 16.97
CA GLU A 178 10.53 -1.15 17.49
C GLU A 178 11.50 -0.97 18.66
N THR A 179 12.27 0.11 18.66
CA THR A 179 13.20 0.38 19.75
C THR A 179 13.34 1.89 19.97
N PRO A 180 13.19 2.36 21.22
CA PRO A 180 13.55 3.72 21.58
C PRO A 180 15.07 3.88 21.51
N ILE A 181 15.55 4.90 20.77
CA ILE A 181 16.95 5.29 20.72
C ILE A 181 17.24 6.31 21.83
N SER A 182 16.25 7.17 22.12
CA SER A 182 16.29 8.15 23.21
C SER A 182 14.88 8.52 23.65
N SER A 183 14.73 9.46 24.56
CA SER A 183 13.40 9.96 24.97
C SER A 183 12.60 10.59 23.83
N ALA A 184 13.27 11.10 22.78
CA ALA A 184 12.62 11.75 21.65
C ALA A 184 12.72 10.97 20.34
N TRP A 185 13.62 10.00 20.23
CA TRP A 185 13.86 9.27 19.00
C TRP A 185 13.53 7.78 19.15
N GLU A 186 12.87 7.25 18.14
CA GLU A 186 12.47 5.84 18.04
C GLU A 186 12.75 5.32 16.62
N PHE A 187 13.24 4.11 16.54
CA PHE A 187 13.38 3.37 15.30
C PHE A 187 12.30 2.29 15.20
N THR A 188 11.64 2.22 14.05
CA THR A 188 10.68 1.17 13.71
C THR A 188 11.11 0.49 12.42
N GLY A 189 11.07 -0.83 12.37
CA GLY A 189 11.34 -1.63 11.18
C GLY A 189 10.31 -2.74 11.01
N ALA A 190 9.94 -3.05 9.79
CA ALA A 190 9.07 -4.18 9.46
C ALA A 190 9.64 -4.97 8.29
N ALA A 191 9.46 -6.29 8.34
CA ALA A 191 9.76 -7.19 7.25
C ALA A 191 8.67 -8.24 7.16
N GLN A 192 8.03 -8.34 6.02
CA GLN A 192 7.00 -9.34 5.73
C GLN A 192 7.30 -10.04 4.41
N VAL A 193 6.94 -11.30 4.32
CA VAL A 193 6.98 -12.11 3.11
C VAL A 193 5.64 -12.82 2.95
N GLY A 194 5.21 -12.97 1.72
CA GLY A 194 3.92 -13.57 1.40
C GLY A 194 3.84 -14.07 -0.03
N GLY A 195 2.60 -14.25 -0.51
CA GLY A 195 2.32 -14.85 -1.81
C GLY A 195 2.18 -16.37 -1.67
N PHE A 196 3.30 -17.06 -1.67
CA PHE A 196 3.40 -18.52 -1.54
C PHE A 196 2.58 -19.27 -2.61
N GLY A 197 2.36 -18.64 -3.78
CA GLY A 197 1.53 -19.18 -4.87
C GLY A 197 0.02 -19.21 -4.59
N VAL A 198 -0.48 -18.37 -3.66
CA VAL A 198 -1.93 -18.21 -3.42
C VAL A 198 -2.50 -17.13 -4.34
N GLY A 199 -1.94 -15.92 -4.30
CA GLY A 199 -2.11 -14.85 -5.28
C GLY A 199 -0.78 -14.70 -6.04
N SER A 200 0.16 -13.95 -5.47
CA SER A 200 1.52 -13.83 -6.00
C SER A 200 2.35 -15.08 -5.74
N ASP A 201 3.33 -15.36 -6.59
CA ASP A 201 4.37 -16.34 -6.28
C ASP A 201 5.20 -15.88 -5.08
N LEU A 202 5.54 -14.59 -5.05
CA LEU A 202 6.24 -13.95 -3.94
C LEU A 202 5.79 -12.50 -3.78
N VAL A 203 5.61 -12.08 -2.53
CA VAL A 203 5.57 -10.66 -2.16
C VAL A 203 6.51 -10.40 -0.99
N VAL A 204 7.30 -9.34 -1.07
CA VAL A 204 8.22 -8.91 -0.01
C VAL A 204 7.92 -7.45 0.36
N VAL A 205 7.70 -7.20 1.64
CA VAL A 205 7.48 -5.85 2.17
C VAL A 205 8.53 -5.56 3.23
N LEU A 206 9.36 -4.54 2.99
CA LEU A 206 10.34 -4.08 3.97
C LEU A 206 10.09 -2.59 4.24
N SER A 207 10.21 -2.19 5.49
CA SER A 207 10.19 -0.79 5.86
C SER A 207 11.08 -0.52 7.06
N GLY A 208 11.60 0.70 7.13
CA GLY A 208 12.33 1.21 8.26
C GLY A 208 12.10 2.71 8.40
N ALA A 209 11.89 3.20 9.62
CA ALA A 209 11.64 4.61 9.89
C ALA A 209 12.31 5.06 11.19
N LEU A 210 12.78 6.30 11.17
CA LEU A 210 13.25 7.02 12.32
C LEU A 210 12.22 8.11 12.67
N SER A 211 11.65 8.04 13.87
CA SER A 211 10.61 8.94 14.33
C SER A 211 11.12 9.89 15.40
N TYR A 212 10.82 11.18 15.26
CA TYR A 212 11.08 12.20 16.26
C TYR A 212 9.78 12.61 16.94
N ARG A 213 9.71 12.40 18.25
CA ARG A 213 8.54 12.70 19.08
C ARG A 213 8.58 14.16 19.54
N PHE A 214 7.60 14.94 19.13
CA PHE A 214 7.44 16.35 19.56
C PHE A 214 6.79 16.45 20.95
N ASN A 215 5.81 15.58 21.21
CA ASN A 215 5.04 15.53 22.45
C ASN A 215 4.47 14.11 22.65
N HIS A 216 3.58 13.94 23.62
CA HIS A 216 3.01 12.62 23.97
C HIS A 216 2.09 12.01 22.91
N TRP A 217 1.58 12.79 21.96
CA TRP A 217 0.60 12.33 20.96
C TRP A 217 1.06 12.50 19.51
N SER A 218 2.22 13.13 19.24
CA SER A 218 2.64 13.38 17.86
C SER A 218 4.14 13.18 17.61
N SER A 219 4.46 12.62 16.45
CA SER A 219 5.82 12.38 15.96
C SER A 219 5.91 12.61 14.45
N LEU A 220 7.07 13.04 13.99
CA LEU A 220 7.44 13.04 12.57
C LEU A 220 8.30 11.82 12.30
N SER A 221 8.00 11.09 11.24
CA SER A 221 8.72 9.89 10.83
C SER A 221 9.38 10.10 9.46
N LEU A 222 10.66 9.76 9.37
CA LEU A 222 11.39 9.69 8.11
C LEU A 222 11.77 8.23 7.89
N GLY A 223 11.41 7.67 6.74
CA GLY A 223 11.56 6.26 6.49
C GLY A 223 11.95 5.92 5.07
N TYR A 224 12.03 4.63 4.84
CA TYR A 224 12.21 4.01 3.54
C TYR A 224 11.34 2.77 3.46
N ARG A 225 10.66 2.58 2.34
CA ARG A 225 9.82 1.41 2.06
C ARG A 225 10.31 0.71 0.80
N TYR A 226 10.25 -0.60 0.81
CA TYR A 226 10.49 -1.49 -0.31
C TYR A 226 9.36 -2.49 -0.38
N LEU A 227 8.79 -2.66 -1.57
CA LEU A 227 7.73 -3.59 -1.89
C LEU A 227 8.12 -4.27 -3.20
N ASP A 228 8.07 -5.59 -3.24
CA ASP A 228 8.45 -6.42 -4.39
C ASP A 228 7.33 -7.41 -4.63
N PHE A 229 6.76 -7.40 -5.84
CA PHE A 229 5.72 -8.30 -6.30
C PHE A 229 6.25 -9.19 -7.41
N ASP A 230 5.98 -10.48 -7.30
CA ASP A 230 6.10 -11.46 -8.37
C ASP A 230 4.73 -12.12 -8.56
N TYR A 231 3.92 -11.52 -9.46
CA TYR A 231 2.57 -11.98 -9.78
C TYR A 231 2.45 -12.25 -11.27
N ASP A 232 1.99 -13.45 -11.63
CA ASP A 232 1.75 -13.85 -13.02
C ASP A 232 0.58 -14.83 -13.04
N ASP A 233 -0.60 -14.40 -13.49
CA ASP A 233 -1.79 -15.23 -13.59
C ASP A 233 -2.43 -15.16 -14.96
N GLY A 234 -3.21 -16.22 -15.28
CA GLY A 234 -3.87 -16.36 -16.56
C GLY A 234 -2.98 -17.00 -17.64
N SER A 235 -3.47 -17.00 -18.87
CA SER A 235 -2.75 -17.56 -20.03
C SER A 235 -3.26 -16.97 -21.34
N GLY A 236 -2.39 -16.93 -22.36
CA GLY A 236 -2.72 -16.35 -23.67
C GLY A 236 -3.10 -14.89 -23.55
N SER A 237 -4.21 -14.46 -24.16
CA SER A 237 -4.67 -13.07 -24.14
C SER A 237 -5.12 -12.56 -22.76
N ASP A 238 -5.41 -13.46 -21.83
CA ASP A 238 -5.95 -13.14 -20.51
C ASP A 238 -4.86 -13.17 -19.41
N ARG A 239 -3.60 -13.39 -19.77
CA ARG A 239 -2.47 -13.35 -18.85
C ARG A 239 -2.24 -11.92 -18.38
N PHE A 240 -2.08 -11.76 -17.07
CA PHE A 240 -1.66 -10.53 -16.43
C PHE A 240 -0.41 -10.80 -15.58
N LYS A 241 0.66 -10.05 -15.85
CA LYS A 241 1.93 -10.13 -15.14
C LYS A 241 2.23 -8.79 -14.46
N PHE A 242 2.58 -8.86 -13.17
CA PHE A 242 2.98 -7.73 -12.36
C PHE A 242 4.20 -8.11 -11.52
N ASP A 243 5.38 -8.00 -12.12
CA ASP A 243 6.68 -8.27 -11.50
C ASP A 243 7.39 -6.94 -11.30
N LEU A 244 7.03 -6.23 -10.22
CA LEU A 244 7.49 -4.87 -9.96
C LEU A 244 8.03 -4.71 -8.54
N LYS A 245 9.10 -3.91 -8.49
CA LYS A 245 9.73 -3.38 -7.28
C LYS A 245 9.39 -1.91 -7.13
N GLU A 246 8.82 -1.59 -5.99
CA GLU A 246 8.50 -0.22 -5.57
C GLU A 246 9.32 0.11 -4.33
N HIS A 247 10.17 1.12 -4.40
CA HIS A 247 10.96 1.48 -3.25
C HIS A 247 11.28 2.97 -3.22
N GLY A 248 11.32 3.54 -2.02
CA GLY A 248 11.62 4.96 -1.91
C GLY A 248 11.57 5.49 -0.48
N PRO A 249 12.05 6.73 -0.31
CA PRO A 249 11.95 7.43 0.95
C PRO A 249 10.50 7.81 1.26
N SER A 250 10.18 7.86 2.55
CA SER A 250 8.88 8.29 3.05
C SER A 250 9.02 9.33 4.15
N ILE A 251 8.03 10.20 4.24
CA ILE A 251 7.86 11.13 5.35
C ILE A 251 6.43 11.02 5.85
N GLY A 252 6.24 10.95 7.18
CA GLY A 252 4.92 10.76 7.75
C GLY A 252 4.75 11.45 9.08
N PHE A 253 3.50 11.73 9.39
CA PHE A 253 3.08 12.27 10.68
C PHE A 253 2.31 11.19 11.44
N ARG A 254 2.84 10.82 12.60
CA ARG A 254 2.26 9.83 13.50
C ARG A 254 1.53 10.52 14.66
N PHE A 255 0.39 9.98 15.02
CA PHE A 255 -0.39 10.43 16.16
C PHE A 255 -0.84 9.24 17.00
N ASP A 256 -0.69 9.38 18.31
CA ASP A 256 -1.05 8.40 19.35
C ASP A 256 -2.33 8.87 20.08
N PHE A 257 -3.33 7.98 20.29
CA PHE A 257 -4.63 8.32 20.88
C PHE A 257 -5.32 7.18 21.63
#